data_3ac4b696298acbc4792da9b17d387161
#
_entry.id   3ac4b696298acbc4792da9b17d387161
#
_cell.length_a   1.000
_cell.length_b   1.000
_cell.length_c   1.000
_cell.angle_alpha   90.00
_cell.angle_beta   90.00
_cell.angle_gamma   90.00
#
_symmetry.space_group_name_H-M   'P 1'
#
loop_
_entity.id
_entity.type
_entity.pdbx_description
1 polymer ?
#
loop_
_entity_poly.entity_id
_entity_poly.type
_entity_poly.pdbx_seq_one_letter_code
_entity_poly.pdbx_strand_id
1 'polypeptide(L)'
;VTALRNPLFRRLLVGEAVSSFGDSALYLSLGIWAKDLTGSDAAAGLVFLFLALPGLISPLYGHVVDRVRRRPLLVAMYGTMALVVLALTLVRSADQIWILYAVALAYGVTFSVPAHGALLKDILPSAAAVSARAALITVRQGVRIASPVAGAGIYLAFGGGTLAVVDAVTFVVAILVLASLKIVESEPEPAGQLFLPAVTAGFRYLWRVPLLVRLALASTIFMATVGLMDTAVFIAIDRGLGQPAAFFGVLTTVQGAGSVVGGLLAGTLVRRLGEARGSSVGYAVFALGAGTFLVPSPVLFLAGAAIYGLAIPLFDIALGTAQHLYVPARLQGRVGAAIGMLSTVAQSVSIAAGAALAGIVDYRIMYALIALTALACAALILLRPAPVPEVVPSVADERAVEHA
;
A
#
# COMPACT_ATOMS: atom_id res chain seq x y z
N VAL A 1 -16.95 -6.31 -17.30
CA VAL A 1 -17.30 -7.58 -18.01
C VAL A 1 -16.51 -7.71 -19.31
N THR A 2 -16.24 -6.61 -20.03
CA THR A 2 -15.60 -6.65 -21.35
C THR A 2 -14.13 -7.12 -21.32
N ALA A 3 -13.34 -6.71 -20.32
CA ALA A 3 -11.94 -7.09 -20.20
C ALA A 3 -11.74 -8.60 -19.95
N LEU A 4 -12.61 -9.22 -19.13
CA LEU A 4 -12.52 -10.66 -18.81
C LEU A 4 -12.80 -11.58 -20.02
N ARG A 5 -13.35 -11.05 -21.12
CA ARG A 5 -13.52 -11.82 -22.36
C ARG A 5 -12.20 -11.96 -23.16
N ASN A 6 -11.22 -11.09 -22.89
CA ASN A 6 -9.91 -11.16 -23.54
C ASN A 6 -9.06 -12.28 -22.89
N PRO A 7 -8.64 -13.31 -23.67
CA PRO A 7 -7.88 -14.44 -23.11
C PRO A 7 -6.48 -14.03 -22.62
N LEU A 8 -5.85 -13.02 -23.24
CA LEU A 8 -4.54 -12.50 -22.80
C LEU A 8 -4.68 -11.83 -21.43
N PHE A 9 -5.75 -11.02 -21.25
CA PHE A 9 -6.01 -10.38 -19.96
C PHE A 9 -6.33 -11.40 -18.86
N ARG A 10 -7.08 -12.46 -19.14
CA ARG A 10 -7.34 -13.52 -18.15
C ARG A 10 -6.06 -14.22 -17.71
N ARG A 11 -5.15 -14.52 -18.63
CA ARG A 11 -3.84 -15.13 -18.29
C ARG A 11 -3.03 -14.19 -17.43
N LEU A 12 -2.94 -12.90 -17.79
CA LEU A 12 -2.26 -11.89 -16.97
C LEU A 12 -2.87 -11.80 -15.57
N LEU A 13 -4.21 -11.79 -15.46
CA LEU A 13 -4.92 -11.70 -14.19
C LEU A 13 -4.61 -12.90 -13.27
N VAL A 14 -4.54 -14.11 -13.83
CA VAL A 14 -4.17 -15.33 -13.08
C VAL A 14 -2.72 -15.26 -12.62
N GLY A 15 -1.78 -14.88 -13.50
CA GLY A 15 -0.38 -14.71 -13.12
C GLY A 15 -0.20 -13.69 -12.01
N GLU A 16 -0.91 -12.58 -12.11
CA GLU A 16 -0.92 -11.52 -11.10
C GLU A 16 -1.52 -11.99 -9.76
N ALA A 17 -2.62 -12.77 -9.80
CA ALA A 17 -3.23 -13.32 -8.60
C ALA A 17 -2.27 -14.27 -7.86
N VAL A 18 -1.61 -15.15 -8.60
CA VAL A 18 -0.65 -16.12 -8.05
C VAL A 18 0.56 -15.40 -7.46
N SER A 19 1.16 -14.46 -8.18
CA SER A 19 2.29 -13.67 -7.66
C SER A 19 1.89 -12.83 -6.45
N SER A 20 0.76 -12.13 -6.52
CA SER A 20 0.27 -11.32 -5.39
C SER A 20 -0.02 -12.16 -4.14
N PHE A 21 -0.40 -13.44 -4.31
CA PHE A 21 -0.58 -14.35 -3.18
C PHE A 21 0.76 -14.64 -2.50
N GLY A 22 1.78 -15.07 -3.26
CA GLY A 22 3.11 -15.33 -2.74
C GLY A 22 3.70 -14.09 -2.04
N ASP A 23 3.70 -12.96 -2.75
CA ASP A 23 4.15 -11.67 -2.24
C ASP A 23 3.49 -11.31 -0.91
N SER A 24 2.15 -11.36 -0.83
CA SER A 24 1.42 -10.95 0.37
C SER A 24 1.60 -11.94 1.52
N ALA A 25 1.70 -13.23 1.24
CA ALA A 25 1.93 -14.26 2.25
C ALA A 25 3.32 -14.12 2.87
N LEU A 26 4.37 -13.93 2.05
CA LEU A 26 5.74 -13.80 2.53
C LEU A 26 5.97 -12.43 3.17
N TYR A 27 5.51 -11.32 2.55
CA TYR A 27 5.65 -9.96 3.06
C TYR A 27 5.30 -9.85 4.55
N LEU A 28 4.13 -10.36 4.93
CA LEU A 28 3.66 -10.30 6.32
C LEU A 28 4.39 -11.29 7.22
N SER A 29 4.74 -12.45 6.68
CA SER A 29 5.48 -13.48 7.44
C SER A 29 6.92 -13.10 7.71
N LEU A 30 7.54 -12.20 6.93
CA LEU A 30 8.90 -11.70 7.22
C LEU A 30 8.98 -11.02 8.59
N GLY A 31 7.96 -10.23 8.98
CA GLY A 31 7.91 -9.61 10.31
C GLY A 31 7.77 -10.65 11.43
N ILE A 32 6.89 -11.65 11.23
CA ILE A 32 6.72 -12.78 12.14
C ILE A 32 8.06 -13.55 12.29
N TRP A 33 8.69 -13.86 11.17
CA TRP A 33 9.96 -14.58 11.14
C TRP A 33 11.09 -13.82 11.82
N ALA A 34 11.20 -12.51 11.60
CA ALA A 34 12.18 -11.67 12.27
C ALA A 34 11.98 -11.66 13.80
N LYS A 35 10.73 -11.60 14.28
CA LYS A 35 10.40 -11.70 15.70
C LYS A 35 10.80 -13.07 16.28
N ASP A 36 10.38 -14.15 15.63
CA ASP A 36 10.66 -15.53 16.09
C ASP A 36 12.16 -15.84 16.09
N LEU A 37 12.90 -15.34 15.09
CA LEU A 37 14.33 -15.58 14.93
C LEU A 37 15.17 -14.86 15.99
N THR A 38 14.77 -13.65 16.37
CA THR A 38 15.57 -12.76 17.22
C THR A 38 14.97 -12.53 18.60
N GLY A 39 13.70 -12.84 18.82
CA GLY A 39 12.94 -12.47 20.01
C GLY A 39 12.63 -10.95 20.12
N SER A 40 12.99 -10.14 19.10
CA SER A 40 12.95 -8.69 19.14
C SER A 40 11.79 -8.11 18.33
N ASP A 41 10.96 -7.30 19.00
CA ASP A 41 9.88 -6.53 18.34
C ASP A 41 10.46 -5.46 17.41
N ALA A 42 11.61 -4.89 17.77
CA ALA A 42 12.33 -3.94 16.93
C ALA A 42 12.78 -4.58 15.61
N ALA A 43 13.26 -5.83 15.64
CA ALA A 43 13.67 -6.55 14.45
C ALA A 43 12.48 -6.77 13.49
N ALA A 44 11.29 -7.10 14.02
CA ALA A 44 10.08 -7.20 13.23
C ALA A 44 9.68 -5.86 12.61
N GLY A 45 9.75 -4.77 13.39
CA GLY A 45 9.46 -3.41 12.89
C GLY A 45 10.43 -2.95 11.82
N LEU A 46 11.72 -3.28 11.94
CA LEU A 46 12.74 -2.97 10.93
C LEU A 46 12.48 -3.64 9.57
N VAL A 47 11.85 -4.81 9.53
CA VAL A 47 11.42 -5.42 8.26
C VAL A 47 10.53 -4.44 7.46
N PHE A 48 9.54 -3.84 8.13
CA PHE A 48 8.63 -2.89 7.48
C PHE A 48 9.34 -1.58 7.10
N LEU A 49 10.36 -1.15 7.87
CA LEU A 49 11.21 -0.04 7.47
C LEU A 49 11.94 -0.33 6.15
N PHE A 50 12.61 -1.49 6.04
CA PHE A 50 13.32 -1.85 4.81
C PHE A 50 12.38 -2.02 3.62
N LEU A 51 11.14 -2.48 3.85
CA LEU A 51 10.08 -2.52 2.84
C LEU A 51 9.64 -1.11 2.38
N ALA A 52 9.59 -0.15 3.28
CA ALA A 52 9.13 1.22 2.99
C ALA A 52 10.21 2.10 2.33
N LEU A 53 11.50 1.89 2.67
CA LEU A 53 12.61 2.73 2.21
C LEU A 53 12.65 2.95 0.69
N PRO A 54 12.50 1.92 -0.17
CA PRO A 54 12.52 2.14 -1.62
C PRO A 54 11.40 3.04 -2.13
N GLY A 55 10.28 3.11 -1.40
CA GLY A 55 9.18 4.02 -1.72
C GLY A 55 9.59 5.50 -1.73
N LEU A 56 10.64 5.88 -0.99
CA LEU A 56 11.18 7.25 -0.95
C LEU A 56 11.67 7.72 -2.33
N ILE A 57 12.16 6.80 -3.14
CA ILE A 57 12.66 7.07 -4.49
C ILE A 57 11.73 6.54 -5.59
N SER A 58 10.47 6.19 -5.23
CA SER A 58 9.49 5.65 -6.18
C SER A 58 9.27 6.48 -7.46
N PRO A 59 9.35 7.82 -7.44
CA PRO A 59 9.24 8.60 -8.67
C PRO A 59 10.38 8.36 -9.67
N LEU A 60 11.56 7.94 -9.20
CA LEU A 60 12.69 7.57 -10.07
C LEU A 60 12.39 6.25 -10.82
N TYR A 61 11.70 5.31 -10.17
CA TYR A 61 11.31 4.05 -10.81
C TYR A 61 10.35 4.27 -11.96
N GLY A 62 9.36 5.19 -11.81
CA GLY A 62 8.47 5.57 -12.91
C GLY A 62 9.25 6.06 -14.13
N HIS A 63 10.24 6.91 -13.90
CA HIS A 63 11.08 7.46 -14.96
C HIS A 63 11.92 6.39 -15.70
N VAL A 64 12.36 5.35 -14.98
CA VAL A 64 13.08 4.21 -15.59
C VAL A 64 12.09 3.34 -16.38
N VAL A 65 10.91 3.04 -15.81
CA VAL A 65 9.88 2.20 -16.45
C VAL A 65 9.42 2.77 -17.80
N ASP A 66 9.29 4.09 -17.91
CA ASP A 66 8.84 4.76 -19.14
C ASP A 66 9.88 4.64 -20.28
N ARG A 67 11.15 4.35 -19.96
CA ARG A 67 12.27 4.27 -20.91
C ARG A 67 12.63 2.86 -21.36
N VAL A 68 12.03 1.84 -20.77
CA VAL A 68 12.35 0.43 -21.06
C VAL A 68 11.11 -0.33 -21.52
N ARG A 69 11.32 -1.39 -22.26
CA ARG A 69 10.24 -2.33 -22.61
C ARG A 69 9.73 -2.98 -21.32
N ARG A 70 8.42 -2.95 -21.12
CA ARG A 70 7.75 -3.31 -19.86
C ARG A 70 7.80 -4.80 -19.55
N ARG A 71 7.61 -5.65 -20.57
CA ARG A 71 7.62 -7.11 -20.40
C ARG A 71 9.00 -7.66 -20.03
N PRO A 72 10.11 -7.33 -20.74
CA PRO A 72 11.45 -7.73 -20.32
C PRO A 72 11.79 -7.24 -18.92
N LEU A 73 11.40 -6.01 -18.57
CA LEU A 73 11.60 -5.45 -17.23
C LEU A 73 10.90 -6.31 -16.16
N LEU A 74 9.62 -6.62 -16.35
CA LEU A 74 8.86 -7.44 -15.41
C LEU A 74 9.43 -8.84 -15.27
N VAL A 75 9.82 -9.48 -16.39
CA VAL A 75 10.47 -10.81 -16.38
C VAL A 75 11.78 -10.76 -15.61
N ALA A 76 12.62 -9.74 -15.83
CA ALA A 76 13.87 -9.55 -15.11
C ALA A 76 13.62 -9.30 -13.61
N MET A 77 12.65 -8.47 -13.26
CA MET A 77 12.27 -8.20 -11.87
C MET A 77 11.79 -9.47 -11.16
N TYR A 78 10.86 -10.22 -11.75
CA TYR A 78 10.38 -11.46 -11.16
C TYR A 78 11.48 -12.53 -11.07
N GLY A 79 12.35 -12.64 -12.08
CA GLY A 79 13.50 -13.55 -12.05
C GLY A 79 14.46 -13.19 -10.92
N THR A 80 14.78 -11.92 -10.77
CA THR A 80 15.62 -11.42 -9.66
C THR A 80 14.95 -11.69 -8.32
N MET A 81 13.64 -11.41 -8.19
CA MET A 81 12.92 -11.65 -6.94
C MET A 81 12.86 -13.14 -6.59
N ALA A 82 12.64 -14.03 -7.56
CA ALA A 82 12.66 -15.47 -7.31
C ALA A 82 14.00 -15.92 -6.70
N LEU A 83 15.12 -15.41 -7.23
CA LEU A 83 16.47 -15.73 -6.70
C LEU A 83 16.69 -15.09 -5.31
N VAL A 84 16.31 -13.82 -5.13
CA VAL A 84 16.48 -13.10 -3.87
C VAL A 84 15.68 -13.75 -2.76
N VAL A 85 14.44 -14.14 -3.03
CA VAL A 85 13.57 -14.80 -2.04
C VAL A 85 14.10 -16.16 -1.66
N LEU A 86 14.68 -16.92 -2.59
CA LEU A 86 15.32 -18.21 -2.27
C LEU A 86 16.51 -18.08 -1.29
N ALA A 87 17.15 -16.90 -1.20
CA ALA A 87 18.17 -16.66 -0.18
C ALA A 87 17.64 -16.82 1.25
N LEU A 88 16.33 -16.62 1.46
CA LEU A 88 15.70 -16.87 2.77
C LEU A 88 15.81 -18.33 3.21
N THR A 89 15.95 -19.28 2.30
CA THR A 89 16.17 -20.70 2.65
C THR A 89 17.49 -20.95 3.37
N LEU A 90 18.43 -19.99 3.31
CA LEU A 90 19.72 -20.05 4.00
C LEU A 90 19.64 -19.58 5.45
N VAL A 91 18.54 -18.93 5.85
CA VAL A 91 18.38 -18.38 7.20
C VAL A 91 18.19 -19.49 8.22
N ARG A 92 19.11 -19.58 9.18
CA ARG A 92 19.15 -20.59 10.24
C ARG A 92 19.28 -20.00 11.65
N SER A 93 19.83 -18.79 11.77
CA SER A 93 20.16 -18.15 13.04
C SER A 93 19.92 -16.65 13.00
N ALA A 94 19.84 -16.02 14.19
CA ALA A 94 19.61 -14.59 14.34
C ALA A 94 20.68 -13.73 13.65
N ASP A 95 21.93 -14.21 13.54
CA ASP A 95 23.02 -13.49 12.87
C ASP A 95 22.75 -13.26 11.38
N GLN A 96 21.83 -14.02 10.80
CA GLN A 96 21.44 -13.95 9.39
C GLN A 96 20.21 -13.06 9.14
N ILE A 97 19.75 -12.32 10.15
CA ILE A 97 18.60 -11.40 10.04
C ILE A 97 18.74 -10.41 8.87
N TRP A 98 19.97 -10.05 8.52
CA TRP A 98 20.26 -9.15 7.39
C TRP A 98 19.73 -9.70 6.05
N ILE A 99 19.58 -11.02 5.89
CA ILE A 99 18.99 -11.64 4.68
C ILE A 99 17.51 -11.23 4.60
N LEU A 100 16.76 -11.27 5.71
CA LEU A 100 15.36 -10.85 5.75
C LEU A 100 15.25 -9.37 5.38
N TYR A 101 16.14 -8.51 5.90
CA TYR A 101 16.15 -7.09 5.59
C TYR A 101 16.50 -6.82 4.12
N ALA A 102 17.47 -7.55 3.55
CA ALA A 102 17.82 -7.44 2.14
C ALA A 102 16.66 -7.86 1.23
N VAL A 103 15.96 -8.96 1.58
CA VAL A 103 14.75 -9.40 0.85
C VAL A 103 13.62 -8.39 1.01
N ALA A 104 13.40 -7.86 2.22
CA ALA A 104 12.40 -6.82 2.46
C ALA A 104 12.68 -5.58 1.59
N LEU A 105 13.94 -5.13 1.53
CA LEU A 105 14.34 -4.02 0.66
C LEU A 105 14.05 -4.31 -0.82
N ALA A 106 14.37 -5.52 -1.30
CA ALA A 106 14.08 -5.93 -2.67
C ALA A 106 12.58 -5.94 -2.98
N TYR A 107 11.74 -6.40 -2.04
CA TYR A 107 10.29 -6.28 -2.14
C TYR A 107 9.82 -4.82 -2.23
N GLY A 108 10.37 -3.95 -1.39
CA GLY A 108 10.06 -2.54 -1.41
C GLY A 108 10.36 -1.89 -2.77
N VAL A 109 11.45 -2.28 -3.43
CA VAL A 109 11.75 -1.87 -4.81
C VAL A 109 10.66 -2.38 -5.76
N THR A 110 10.34 -3.66 -5.70
CA THR A 110 9.36 -4.30 -6.61
C THR A 110 7.97 -3.67 -6.48
N PHE A 111 7.50 -3.40 -5.26
CA PHE A 111 6.21 -2.75 -5.02
C PHE A 111 6.17 -1.28 -5.46
N SER A 112 7.32 -0.62 -5.49
CA SER A 112 7.44 0.79 -5.88
C SER A 112 7.50 1.00 -7.40
N VAL A 113 7.66 -0.06 -8.20
CA VAL A 113 7.79 0.01 -9.66
C VAL A 113 6.42 -0.10 -10.34
N PRO A 114 5.93 0.92 -11.08
CA PRO A 114 4.57 0.94 -11.66
C PRO A 114 4.42 0.18 -13.00
N ALA A 115 5.23 -0.85 -13.25
CA ALA A 115 5.31 -1.52 -14.55
C ALA A 115 4.04 -2.26 -14.99
N HIS A 116 3.26 -2.82 -14.04
CA HIS A 116 2.04 -3.59 -14.34
C HIS A 116 0.93 -2.75 -14.98
N GLY A 117 0.71 -1.53 -14.46
CA GLY A 117 -0.31 -0.63 -14.98
C GLY A 117 -0.03 -0.18 -16.41
N ALA A 118 1.25 -0.12 -16.77
CA ALA A 118 1.68 0.28 -18.10
C ALA A 118 1.44 -0.84 -19.14
N LEU A 119 1.65 -2.11 -18.78
CA LEU A 119 1.45 -3.25 -19.67
C LEU A 119 -0.04 -3.45 -20.07
N LEU A 120 -0.98 -3.04 -19.23
CA LEU A 120 -2.41 -3.13 -19.55
C LEU A 120 -2.82 -2.31 -20.75
N LYS A 121 -2.16 -1.18 -21.00
CA LYS A 121 -2.44 -0.33 -22.16
C LYS A 121 -2.13 -1.04 -23.48
N ASP A 122 -1.17 -1.97 -23.46
CA ASP A 122 -0.74 -2.71 -24.65
C ASP A 122 -1.63 -3.95 -24.93
N ILE A 123 -2.37 -4.43 -23.91
CA ILE A 123 -3.21 -5.63 -24.01
C ILE A 123 -4.66 -5.29 -24.37
N LEU A 124 -5.17 -4.15 -23.93
CA LEU A 124 -6.59 -3.84 -23.98
C LEU A 124 -6.87 -2.49 -24.64
N PRO A 125 -7.97 -2.40 -25.42
CA PRO A 125 -8.48 -1.11 -25.91
C PRO A 125 -8.82 -0.19 -24.73
N SER A 126 -8.69 1.12 -24.91
CA SER A 126 -8.99 2.15 -23.90
C SER A 126 -10.37 1.99 -23.24
N ALA A 127 -11.38 1.59 -24.03
CA ALA A 127 -12.73 1.32 -23.53
C ALA A 127 -12.80 0.19 -22.48
N ALA A 128 -11.88 -0.78 -22.52
CA ALA A 128 -11.83 -1.90 -21.56
C ALA A 128 -10.90 -1.63 -20.37
N ALA A 129 -10.09 -0.55 -20.42
CA ALA A 129 -9.07 -0.26 -19.42
C ALA A 129 -9.65 -0.09 -18.00
N VAL A 130 -10.81 0.56 -17.87
CA VAL A 130 -11.49 0.77 -16.58
C VAL A 130 -11.91 -0.56 -15.97
N SER A 131 -12.54 -1.44 -16.76
CA SER A 131 -12.99 -2.76 -16.26
C SER A 131 -11.81 -3.68 -15.95
N ALA A 132 -10.71 -3.59 -16.69
CA ALA A 132 -9.49 -4.34 -16.42
C ALA A 132 -8.82 -3.89 -15.12
N ARG A 133 -8.70 -2.58 -14.92
CA ARG A 133 -8.14 -2.01 -13.69
C ARG A 133 -8.98 -2.38 -12.47
N ALA A 134 -10.32 -2.33 -12.59
CA ALA A 134 -11.22 -2.76 -11.53
C ALA A 134 -11.04 -4.24 -11.19
N ALA A 135 -10.95 -5.12 -12.20
CA ALA A 135 -10.72 -6.56 -11.99
C ALA A 135 -9.38 -6.84 -11.28
N LEU A 136 -8.29 -6.18 -11.70
CA LEU A 136 -6.98 -6.31 -11.06
C LEU A 136 -7.01 -5.87 -9.60
N ILE A 137 -7.61 -4.70 -9.31
CA ILE A 137 -7.74 -4.20 -7.95
C ILE A 137 -8.55 -5.19 -7.09
N THR A 138 -9.66 -5.70 -7.62
CA THR A 138 -10.52 -6.65 -6.90
C THR A 138 -9.77 -7.95 -6.57
N VAL A 139 -9.03 -8.50 -7.54
CA VAL A 139 -8.24 -9.72 -7.34
C VAL A 139 -7.13 -9.47 -6.32
N ARG A 140 -6.36 -8.40 -6.46
CA ARG A 140 -5.30 -8.05 -5.50
C ARG A 140 -5.85 -7.87 -4.09
N GLN A 141 -6.98 -7.19 -3.92
CA GLN A 141 -7.60 -7.00 -2.60
C GLN A 141 -8.11 -8.32 -2.02
N GLY A 142 -8.75 -9.18 -2.82
CA GLY A 142 -9.18 -10.50 -2.38
C GLY A 142 -8.02 -11.38 -1.91
N VAL A 143 -6.95 -11.42 -2.70
CA VAL A 143 -5.71 -12.13 -2.37
C VAL A 143 -5.08 -11.56 -1.09
N ARG A 144 -4.99 -10.24 -0.98
CA ARG A 144 -4.41 -9.56 0.19
C ARG A 144 -5.15 -9.84 1.49
N ILE A 145 -6.43 -10.21 1.44
CA ILE A 145 -7.21 -10.60 2.62
C ILE A 145 -6.90 -12.04 3.04
N ALA A 146 -6.82 -12.96 2.07
CA ALA A 146 -6.65 -14.38 2.35
C ALA A 146 -5.17 -14.77 2.63
N SER A 147 -4.22 -14.11 1.97
CA SER A 147 -2.79 -14.44 2.02
C SER A 147 -2.16 -14.35 3.42
N PRO A 148 -2.49 -13.38 4.30
CA PRO A 148 -1.86 -13.30 5.62
C PRO A 148 -2.08 -14.53 6.49
N VAL A 149 -3.31 -15.03 6.56
CA VAL A 149 -3.62 -16.25 7.33
C VAL A 149 -2.97 -17.47 6.69
N ALA A 150 -3.05 -17.58 5.36
CA ALA A 150 -2.40 -18.67 4.63
C ALA A 150 -0.87 -18.64 4.81
N GLY A 151 -0.24 -17.46 4.68
CA GLY A 151 1.19 -17.28 4.89
C GLY A 151 1.62 -17.60 6.32
N ALA A 152 0.93 -17.08 7.33
CA ALA A 152 1.18 -17.41 8.72
C ALA A 152 0.98 -18.91 9.00
N GLY A 153 -0.03 -19.54 8.41
CA GLY A 153 -0.27 -20.98 8.53
C GLY A 153 0.84 -21.83 7.90
N ILE A 154 1.29 -21.48 6.68
CA ILE A 154 2.42 -22.16 6.02
C ILE A 154 3.71 -21.96 6.85
N TYR A 155 3.93 -20.73 7.33
CA TYR A 155 5.09 -20.42 8.17
C TYR A 155 5.13 -21.28 9.44
N LEU A 156 4.00 -21.37 10.16
CA LEU A 156 3.90 -22.15 11.39
C LEU A 156 4.06 -23.66 11.16
N ALA A 157 3.50 -24.19 10.06
CA ALA A 157 3.52 -25.61 9.77
C ALA A 157 4.84 -26.10 9.17
N PHE A 158 5.46 -25.28 8.32
CA PHE A 158 6.59 -25.72 7.48
C PHE A 158 7.81 -24.80 7.55
N GLY A 159 7.72 -23.70 8.30
CA GLY A 159 8.79 -22.70 8.45
C GLY A 159 8.92 -21.72 7.29
N GLY A 160 9.71 -20.66 7.51
CA GLY A 160 9.89 -19.57 6.56
C GLY A 160 10.58 -19.97 5.26
N GLY A 161 11.49 -20.92 5.30
CA GLY A 161 12.16 -21.44 4.09
C GLY A 161 11.18 -22.05 3.09
N THR A 162 10.17 -22.79 3.55
CA THR A 162 9.11 -23.35 2.69
C THR A 162 8.26 -22.24 2.08
N LEU A 163 7.91 -21.22 2.86
CA LEU A 163 7.15 -20.07 2.36
C LEU A 163 7.95 -19.31 1.30
N ALA A 164 9.27 -19.16 1.48
CA ALA A 164 10.14 -18.56 0.48
C ALA A 164 10.18 -19.36 -0.83
N VAL A 165 10.20 -20.68 -0.77
CA VAL A 165 10.11 -21.54 -1.97
C VAL A 165 8.76 -21.39 -2.65
N VAL A 166 7.66 -21.39 -1.90
CA VAL A 166 6.31 -21.17 -2.44
C VAL A 166 6.26 -19.86 -3.20
N ASP A 167 6.78 -18.79 -2.62
CA ASP A 167 6.77 -17.48 -3.27
C ASP A 167 7.68 -17.41 -4.50
N ALA A 168 8.88 -18.01 -4.45
CA ALA A 168 9.74 -18.14 -5.62
C ALA A 168 9.03 -18.86 -6.78
N VAL A 169 8.26 -19.91 -6.48
CA VAL A 169 7.44 -20.62 -7.49
C VAL A 169 6.37 -19.71 -8.06
N THR A 170 5.74 -18.84 -7.26
CA THR A 170 4.75 -17.88 -7.79
C THR A 170 5.36 -16.89 -8.76
N PHE A 171 6.59 -16.42 -8.53
CA PHE A 171 7.34 -15.60 -9.49
C PHE A 171 7.64 -16.36 -10.78
N VAL A 172 8.06 -17.62 -10.69
CA VAL A 172 8.29 -18.46 -11.90
C VAL A 172 6.99 -18.62 -12.70
N VAL A 173 5.86 -18.85 -12.06
CA VAL A 173 4.54 -18.91 -12.73
C VAL A 173 4.22 -17.57 -13.41
N ALA A 174 4.46 -16.45 -12.75
CA ALA A 174 4.25 -15.13 -13.34
C ALA A 174 5.15 -14.89 -14.57
N ILE A 175 6.42 -15.31 -14.53
CA ILE A 175 7.34 -15.28 -15.68
C ILE A 175 6.80 -16.11 -16.83
N LEU A 176 6.39 -17.36 -16.59
CA LEU A 176 5.84 -18.24 -17.61
C LEU A 176 4.58 -17.66 -18.25
N VAL A 177 3.70 -17.07 -17.44
CA VAL A 177 2.52 -16.35 -17.93
C VAL A 177 2.93 -15.20 -18.84
N LEU A 178 3.81 -14.30 -18.37
CA LEU A 178 4.30 -13.17 -19.17
C LEU A 178 4.98 -13.63 -20.45
N ALA A 179 5.78 -14.71 -20.40
CA ALA A 179 6.44 -15.29 -21.57
C ALA A 179 5.44 -15.86 -22.59
N SER A 180 4.29 -16.37 -22.12
CA SER A 180 3.23 -16.91 -23.01
C SER A 180 2.42 -15.83 -23.72
N LEU A 181 2.48 -14.57 -23.26
CA LEU A 181 1.70 -13.48 -23.84
C LEU A 181 2.41 -12.95 -25.09
N LYS A 182 1.78 -13.11 -26.25
CA LYS A 182 2.23 -12.49 -27.51
C LYS A 182 1.66 -11.05 -27.56
N ILE A 183 2.40 -10.10 -27.03
CA ILE A 183 2.01 -8.68 -26.95
C ILE A 183 2.96 -7.87 -27.83
N VAL A 184 2.39 -6.99 -28.65
CA VAL A 184 3.16 -5.93 -29.32
C VAL A 184 3.23 -4.77 -28.32
N GLU A 185 4.40 -4.58 -27.74
CA GLU A 185 4.61 -3.49 -26.78
C GLU A 185 4.74 -2.15 -27.49
N SER A 186 4.14 -1.11 -26.91
CA SER A 186 4.36 0.27 -27.35
C SER A 186 5.84 0.63 -27.19
N GLU A 187 6.36 1.41 -28.12
CA GLU A 187 7.73 1.92 -28.01
C GLU A 187 7.90 2.76 -26.72
N PRO A 188 9.07 2.65 -26.07
CA PRO A 188 9.38 3.48 -24.91
C PRO A 188 9.27 4.96 -25.26
N GLU A 189 8.68 5.76 -24.38
CA GLU A 189 8.59 7.20 -24.58
C GLU A 189 9.99 7.83 -24.53
N PRO A 190 10.33 8.72 -25.51
CA PRO A 190 11.59 9.46 -25.46
C PRO A 190 11.66 10.29 -24.18
N ALA A 191 12.88 10.52 -23.70
CA ALA A 191 13.17 11.22 -22.45
C ALA A 191 12.37 12.54 -22.33
N GLY A 192 11.21 12.47 -21.71
CA GLY A 192 10.40 13.62 -21.34
C GLY A 192 11.07 14.45 -20.23
N GLN A 193 10.40 15.47 -19.75
CA GLN A 193 10.89 16.47 -18.80
C GLN A 193 11.74 15.91 -17.64
N LEU A 194 12.76 16.66 -17.23
CA LEU A 194 13.59 16.39 -16.05
C LEU A 194 12.72 16.14 -14.82
N PHE A 195 13.06 15.13 -14.02
CA PHE A 195 12.33 14.68 -12.84
C PHE A 195 12.07 15.80 -11.81
N LEU A 196 13.07 16.60 -11.46
CA LEU A 196 12.96 17.67 -10.47
C LEU A 196 11.91 18.74 -10.82
N PRO A 197 11.84 19.28 -12.05
CA PRO A 197 10.77 20.19 -12.45
C PRO A 197 9.35 19.59 -12.36
N ALA A 198 9.22 18.30 -12.60
CA ALA A 198 7.92 17.63 -12.50
C ALA A 198 7.43 17.52 -11.05
N VAL A 199 8.32 17.16 -10.11
CA VAL A 199 8.01 17.07 -8.67
C VAL A 199 7.69 18.46 -8.10
N THR A 200 8.52 19.47 -8.40
CA THR A 200 8.32 20.84 -7.91
C THR A 200 7.02 21.46 -8.44
N ALA A 201 6.61 21.13 -9.67
CA ALA A 201 5.30 21.56 -10.20
C ALA A 201 4.13 20.96 -9.40
N GLY A 202 4.23 19.70 -9.00
CA GLY A 202 3.23 19.05 -8.14
C GLY A 202 3.09 19.74 -6.78
N PHE A 203 4.20 20.00 -6.10
CA PHE A 203 4.21 20.73 -4.83
C PHE A 203 3.65 22.15 -4.99
N ARG A 204 4.08 22.88 -6.01
CA ARG A 204 3.59 24.26 -6.25
C ARG A 204 2.09 24.31 -6.47
N TYR A 205 1.52 23.34 -7.18
CA TYR A 205 0.07 23.25 -7.38
C TYR A 205 -0.65 22.86 -6.11
N LEU A 206 -0.14 21.85 -5.37
CA LEU A 206 -0.71 21.40 -4.09
C LEU A 206 -0.95 22.59 -3.15
N TRP A 207 0.05 23.47 -2.99
CA TRP A 207 -0.04 24.63 -2.09
C TRP A 207 -1.05 25.70 -2.54
N ARG A 208 -1.54 25.66 -3.79
CA ARG A 208 -2.55 26.59 -4.30
C ARG A 208 -3.98 26.21 -3.95
N VAL A 209 -4.23 24.95 -3.59
CA VAL A 209 -5.58 24.43 -3.32
C VAL A 209 -5.72 24.12 -1.82
N PRO A 210 -6.36 25.03 -1.03
CA PRO A 210 -6.39 24.90 0.43
C PRO A 210 -6.96 23.58 0.96
N LEU A 211 -7.97 23.02 0.28
CA LEU A 211 -8.54 21.72 0.66
C LEU A 211 -7.52 20.59 0.46
N LEU A 212 -6.82 20.54 -0.67
CA LEU A 212 -5.79 19.55 -0.93
C LEU A 212 -4.63 19.65 0.06
N VAL A 213 -4.21 20.87 0.41
CA VAL A 213 -3.16 21.09 1.44
C VAL A 213 -3.59 20.48 2.76
N ARG A 214 -4.83 20.68 3.19
CA ARG A 214 -5.31 20.12 4.47
C ARG A 214 -5.39 18.62 4.46
N LEU A 215 -5.94 18.03 3.40
CA LEU A 215 -6.03 16.59 3.26
C LEU A 215 -4.63 15.96 3.19
N ALA A 216 -3.70 16.58 2.44
CA ALA A 216 -2.32 16.14 2.35
C ALA A 216 -1.57 16.27 3.69
N LEU A 217 -1.73 17.38 4.40
CA LEU A 217 -1.13 17.57 5.73
C LEU A 217 -1.70 16.58 6.74
N ALA A 218 -3.03 16.38 6.77
CA ALA A 218 -3.64 15.39 7.64
C ALA A 218 -3.09 13.98 7.34
N SER A 219 -2.99 13.59 6.06
CA SER A 219 -2.40 12.31 5.65
C SER A 219 -0.94 12.21 6.09
N THR A 220 -0.13 13.25 5.89
CA THR A 220 1.28 13.27 6.27
C THR A 220 1.48 13.18 7.78
N ILE A 221 0.71 13.95 8.57
CA ILE A 221 0.76 13.93 10.03
C ILE A 221 0.31 12.56 10.55
N PHE A 222 -0.74 11.99 9.98
CA PHE A 222 -1.20 10.65 10.32
C PHE A 222 -0.13 9.59 10.00
N MET A 223 0.48 9.63 8.82
CA MET A 223 1.56 8.72 8.44
C MET A 223 2.79 8.86 9.34
N ALA A 224 3.06 10.05 9.90
CA ALA A 224 4.12 10.29 10.87
C ALA A 224 3.92 9.57 12.21
N THR A 225 2.74 9.03 12.47
CA THR A 225 2.45 8.26 13.68
C THR A 225 2.01 6.83 13.40
N VAL A 226 1.29 6.59 12.30
CA VAL A 226 0.76 5.25 12.01
C VAL A 226 1.86 4.22 11.77
N GLY A 227 3.05 4.63 11.31
CA GLY A 227 4.20 3.74 11.17
C GLY A 227 4.69 3.13 12.48
N LEU A 228 4.39 3.74 13.64
CA LEU A 228 4.64 3.13 14.95
C LEU A 228 3.87 1.82 15.11
N MET A 229 2.73 1.69 14.45
CA MET A 229 1.86 0.51 14.52
C MET A 229 2.55 -0.76 14.02
N ASP A 230 3.46 -0.63 13.03
CA ASP A 230 4.17 -1.77 12.44
C ASP A 230 5.06 -2.51 13.46
N THR A 231 5.55 -1.80 14.48
CA THR A 231 6.28 -2.40 15.61
C THR A 231 5.37 -2.63 16.82
N ALA A 232 4.52 -1.66 17.14
CA ALA A 232 3.65 -1.72 18.33
C ALA A 232 2.71 -2.93 18.30
N VAL A 233 2.30 -3.39 17.11
CA VAL A 233 1.43 -4.57 16.99
C VAL A 233 2.09 -5.85 17.49
N PHE A 234 3.40 -6.05 17.25
CA PHE A 234 4.11 -7.22 17.76
C PHE A 234 4.27 -7.16 19.28
N ILE A 235 4.56 -5.98 19.82
CA ILE A 235 4.62 -5.75 21.29
C ILE A 235 3.24 -6.01 21.91
N ALA A 236 2.17 -5.55 21.27
CA ALA A 236 0.80 -5.71 21.75
C ALA A 236 0.36 -7.19 21.73
N ILE A 237 0.74 -7.95 20.68
CA ILE A 237 0.46 -9.37 20.58
C ILE A 237 1.20 -10.16 21.66
N ASP A 238 2.49 -9.90 21.84
CA ASP A 238 3.36 -10.61 22.77
C ASP A 238 3.04 -10.22 24.23
N ARG A 239 3.29 -8.96 24.59
CA ARG A 239 3.16 -8.48 25.99
C ARG A 239 1.72 -8.18 26.39
N GLY A 240 0.87 -7.78 25.43
CA GLY A 240 -0.53 -7.46 25.72
C GLY A 240 -1.41 -8.69 25.78
N LEU A 241 -1.30 -9.59 24.80
CA LEU A 241 -2.18 -10.74 24.67
C LEU A 241 -1.53 -12.07 25.07
N GLY A 242 -0.19 -12.15 25.17
CA GLY A 242 0.53 -13.42 25.35
C GLY A 242 0.34 -14.39 24.18
N GLN A 243 0.10 -13.87 22.97
CA GLN A 243 -0.14 -14.66 21.77
C GLN A 243 1.12 -14.76 20.93
N PRO A 244 1.27 -15.83 20.12
CA PRO A 244 2.40 -15.96 19.20
C PRO A 244 2.33 -14.86 18.12
N ALA A 245 3.50 -14.48 17.57
CA ALA A 245 3.62 -13.45 16.54
C ALA A 245 2.74 -13.74 15.29
N ALA A 246 2.47 -15.03 15.02
CA ALA A 246 1.56 -15.45 13.93
C ALA A 246 0.13 -14.92 14.07
N PHE A 247 -0.32 -14.49 15.27
CA PHE A 247 -1.60 -13.82 15.46
C PHE A 247 -1.72 -12.52 14.64
N PHE A 248 -0.60 -11.93 14.26
CA PHE A 248 -0.54 -10.82 13.32
C PHE A 248 -1.23 -11.15 11.99
N GLY A 249 -1.09 -12.38 11.46
CA GLY A 249 -1.78 -12.81 10.26
C GLY A 249 -3.31 -12.78 10.40
N VAL A 250 -3.83 -13.11 11.57
CA VAL A 250 -5.29 -13.02 11.86
C VAL A 250 -5.74 -11.57 11.91
N LEU A 251 -4.99 -10.71 12.61
CA LEU A 251 -5.30 -9.27 12.69
C LEU A 251 -5.33 -8.60 11.31
N THR A 252 -4.35 -8.88 10.48
CA THR A 252 -4.25 -8.29 9.12
C THR A 252 -5.34 -8.80 8.19
N THR A 253 -5.77 -10.06 8.34
CA THR A 253 -6.91 -10.60 7.60
C THR A 253 -8.22 -9.93 8.01
N VAL A 254 -8.46 -9.77 9.30
CA VAL A 254 -9.65 -9.07 9.82
C VAL A 254 -9.66 -7.60 9.40
N GLN A 255 -8.50 -6.93 9.45
CA GLN A 255 -8.31 -5.58 8.91
C GLN A 255 -8.66 -5.51 7.42
N GLY A 256 -8.17 -6.48 6.63
CA GLY A 256 -8.45 -6.56 5.20
C GLY A 256 -9.94 -6.71 4.90
N ALA A 257 -10.64 -7.57 5.66
CA ALA A 257 -12.09 -7.72 5.55
C ALA A 257 -12.83 -6.41 5.88
N GLY A 258 -12.42 -5.73 6.96
CA GLY A 258 -12.91 -4.39 7.29
C GLY A 258 -12.69 -3.40 6.15
N SER A 259 -11.51 -3.42 5.51
CA SER A 259 -11.17 -2.52 4.40
C SER A 259 -12.04 -2.75 3.16
N VAL A 260 -12.47 -4.00 2.89
CA VAL A 260 -13.44 -4.26 1.81
C VAL A 260 -14.78 -3.61 2.10
N VAL A 261 -15.30 -3.81 3.32
CA VAL A 261 -16.57 -3.18 3.73
C VAL A 261 -16.45 -1.65 3.66
N GLY A 262 -15.34 -1.09 4.17
CA GLY A 262 -15.03 0.33 4.10
C GLY A 262 -15.02 0.86 2.67
N GLY A 263 -14.37 0.13 1.74
CA GLY A 263 -14.30 0.48 0.32
C GLY A 263 -15.67 0.54 -0.36
N LEU A 264 -16.56 -0.40 -0.04
CA LEU A 264 -17.93 -0.41 -0.56
C LEU A 264 -18.75 0.79 -0.06
N LEU A 265 -18.52 1.22 1.17
CA LEU A 265 -19.24 2.34 1.79
C LEU A 265 -18.65 3.69 1.46
N ALA A 266 -17.32 3.77 1.30
CA ALA A 266 -16.57 5.03 1.19
C ALA A 266 -17.04 5.90 0.01
N GLY A 267 -17.23 5.31 -1.17
CA GLY A 267 -17.69 6.06 -2.33
C GLY A 267 -19.06 6.73 -2.13
N THR A 268 -19.98 6.05 -1.43
CA THR A 268 -21.30 6.61 -1.11
C THR A 268 -21.21 7.67 -0.02
N LEU A 269 -20.39 7.41 1.00
CA LEU A 269 -20.23 8.32 2.13
C LEU A 269 -19.53 9.63 1.69
N VAL A 270 -18.46 9.53 0.90
CA VAL A 270 -17.74 10.69 0.36
C VAL A 270 -18.66 11.52 -0.56
N ARG A 271 -19.47 10.89 -1.42
CA ARG A 271 -20.44 11.62 -2.25
C ARG A 271 -21.50 12.37 -1.42
N ARG A 272 -21.92 11.81 -0.28
CA ARG A 272 -22.96 12.45 0.56
C ARG A 272 -22.41 13.53 1.48
N LEU A 273 -21.22 13.34 2.02
CA LEU A 273 -20.63 14.22 3.03
C LEU A 273 -19.65 15.25 2.44
N GLY A 274 -19.16 15.00 1.21
CA GLY A 274 -18.01 15.69 0.62
C GLY A 274 -16.67 15.16 1.12
N GLU A 275 -15.58 15.51 0.44
CA GLU A 275 -14.24 14.97 0.66
C GLU A 275 -13.71 15.29 2.07
N ALA A 276 -13.93 16.52 2.53
CA ALA A 276 -13.46 16.97 3.85
C ALA A 276 -14.10 16.17 4.99
N ARG A 277 -15.44 16.11 5.02
CA ARG A 277 -16.18 15.40 6.08
C ARG A 277 -15.98 13.88 5.97
N GLY A 278 -15.97 13.34 4.74
CA GLY A 278 -15.71 11.92 4.49
C GLY A 278 -14.35 11.47 5.02
N SER A 279 -13.31 12.26 4.75
CA SER A 279 -11.96 12.02 5.29
C SER A 279 -11.92 12.12 6.81
N SER A 280 -12.56 13.14 7.41
CA SER A 280 -12.62 13.32 8.87
C SER A 280 -13.31 12.16 9.57
N VAL A 281 -14.42 11.65 9.02
CA VAL A 281 -15.09 10.45 9.53
C VAL A 281 -14.14 9.26 9.47
N GLY A 282 -13.39 9.10 8.38
CA GLY A 282 -12.39 8.05 8.26
C GLY A 282 -11.35 8.10 9.38
N TYR A 283 -10.75 9.26 9.63
CA TYR A 283 -9.78 9.42 10.72
C TYR A 283 -10.40 9.19 12.12
N ALA A 284 -11.62 9.64 12.36
CA ALA A 284 -12.31 9.41 13.62
C ALA A 284 -12.62 7.92 13.87
N VAL A 285 -13.06 7.20 12.83
CA VAL A 285 -13.29 5.75 12.88
C VAL A 285 -11.96 5.01 13.08
N PHE A 286 -10.87 5.45 12.43
CA PHE A 286 -9.55 4.87 12.65
C PHE A 286 -9.10 5.05 14.11
N ALA A 287 -9.29 6.22 14.68
CA ALA A 287 -8.95 6.50 16.08
C ALA A 287 -9.72 5.59 17.04
N LEU A 288 -11.01 5.34 16.79
CA LEU A 288 -11.81 4.39 17.56
C LEU A 288 -11.22 2.98 17.49
N GLY A 289 -10.87 2.51 16.29
CA GLY A 289 -10.25 1.20 16.10
C GLY A 289 -8.88 1.09 16.81
N ALA A 290 -8.01 2.09 16.65
CA ALA A 290 -6.72 2.13 17.33
C ALA A 290 -6.86 2.19 18.86
N GLY A 291 -7.87 2.89 19.37
CA GLY A 291 -8.17 2.99 20.80
C GLY A 291 -8.52 1.65 21.45
N THR A 292 -9.07 0.68 20.72
CA THR A 292 -9.38 -0.64 21.30
C THR A 292 -8.13 -1.43 21.67
N PHE A 293 -6.98 -1.13 21.06
CA PHE A 293 -5.70 -1.78 21.39
C PHE A 293 -5.11 -1.32 22.74
N LEU A 294 -5.70 -0.33 23.40
CA LEU A 294 -5.31 0.07 24.75
C LEU A 294 -5.72 -0.97 25.80
N VAL A 295 -6.72 -1.78 25.51
CA VAL A 295 -7.22 -2.83 26.40
C VAL A 295 -6.73 -4.19 25.92
N PRO A 296 -5.98 -4.97 26.71
CA PRO A 296 -5.40 -6.25 26.31
C PRO A 296 -6.48 -7.34 26.23
N SER A 297 -7.21 -7.36 25.15
CA SER A 297 -8.28 -8.34 24.87
C SER A 297 -8.21 -8.79 23.41
N PRO A 298 -8.12 -10.10 23.13
CA PRO A 298 -8.12 -10.61 21.75
C PRO A 298 -9.34 -10.15 20.96
N VAL A 299 -10.52 -10.12 21.60
CA VAL A 299 -11.77 -9.68 20.97
C VAL A 299 -11.72 -8.21 20.58
N LEU A 300 -11.20 -7.34 21.47
CA LEU A 300 -11.06 -5.92 21.21
C LEU A 300 -9.99 -5.65 20.13
N PHE A 301 -8.92 -6.41 20.10
CA PHE A 301 -7.90 -6.31 19.03
C PHE A 301 -8.49 -6.68 17.67
N LEU A 302 -9.27 -7.76 17.58
CA LEU A 302 -9.95 -8.15 16.35
C LEU A 302 -11.01 -7.11 15.94
N ALA A 303 -11.82 -6.64 16.88
CA ALA A 303 -12.80 -5.59 16.61
C ALA A 303 -12.11 -4.29 16.14
N GLY A 304 -11.03 -3.89 16.80
CA GLY A 304 -10.23 -2.73 16.41
C GLY A 304 -9.64 -2.87 15.02
N ALA A 305 -9.08 -4.05 14.70
CA ALA A 305 -8.55 -4.34 13.38
C ALA A 305 -9.63 -4.21 12.29
N ALA A 306 -10.84 -4.71 12.52
CA ALA A 306 -11.97 -4.53 11.61
C ALA A 306 -12.34 -3.05 11.45
N ILE A 307 -12.44 -2.31 12.57
CA ILE A 307 -12.86 -0.90 12.59
C ILE A 307 -11.83 -0.01 11.88
N TYR A 308 -10.53 -0.11 12.21
CA TYR A 308 -9.55 0.72 11.52
C TYR A 308 -9.35 0.27 10.07
N GLY A 309 -9.52 -1.02 9.76
CA GLY A 309 -9.55 -1.50 8.40
C GLY A 309 -10.67 -0.83 7.57
N LEU A 310 -11.87 -0.74 8.12
CA LEU A 310 -13.00 -0.04 7.50
C LEU A 310 -12.70 1.46 7.27
N ALA A 311 -11.93 2.07 8.15
CA ALA A 311 -11.61 3.50 8.09
C ALA A 311 -10.66 3.89 6.94
N ILE A 312 -9.69 3.02 6.61
CA ILE A 312 -8.65 3.32 5.64
C ILE A 312 -9.20 3.79 4.28
N PRO A 313 -10.14 3.08 3.63
CA PRO A 313 -10.67 3.53 2.35
C PRO A 313 -11.42 4.86 2.41
N LEU A 314 -11.94 5.25 3.56
CA LEU A 314 -12.70 6.49 3.70
C LEU A 314 -11.83 7.72 3.46
N PHE A 315 -10.67 7.81 4.09
CA PHE A 315 -9.77 8.95 3.88
C PHE A 315 -8.96 8.83 2.59
N ASP A 316 -8.61 7.62 2.13
CA ASP A 316 -7.90 7.41 0.86
C ASP A 316 -8.77 7.81 -0.33
N ILE A 317 -10.03 7.36 -0.37
CA ILE A 317 -10.97 7.69 -1.44
C ILE A 317 -11.33 9.18 -1.41
N ALA A 318 -11.48 9.78 -0.22
CA ALA A 318 -11.74 11.20 -0.09
C ALA A 318 -10.59 12.05 -0.66
N LEU A 319 -9.33 11.72 -0.32
CA LEU A 319 -8.15 12.39 -0.85
C LEU A 319 -8.02 12.18 -2.37
N GLY A 320 -8.22 10.95 -2.84
CA GLY A 320 -8.18 10.61 -4.27
C GLY A 320 -9.27 11.34 -5.08
N THR A 321 -10.48 11.44 -4.53
CA THR A 321 -11.59 12.19 -5.14
C THR A 321 -11.27 13.68 -5.21
N ALA A 322 -10.74 14.27 -4.12
CA ALA A 322 -10.33 15.66 -4.12
C ALA A 322 -9.22 15.94 -5.16
N GLN A 323 -8.24 15.04 -5.29
CA GLN A 323 -7.22 15.16 -6.33
C GLN A 323 -7.83 15.12 -7.73
N HIS A 324 -8.79 14.24 -7.96
CA HIS A 324 -9.43 14.10 -9.28
C HIS A 324 -10.28 15.31 -9.65
N LEU A 325 -11.00 15.89 -8.70
CA LEU A 325 -11.90 17.03 -8.92
C LEU A 325 -11.16 18.38 -9.03
N TYR A 326 -10.11 18.58 -8.24
CA TYR A 326 -9.48 19.90 -8.07
C TYR A 326 -8.09 20.02 -8.68
N VAL A 327 -7.59 18.96 -9.35
CA VAL A 327 -6.29 18.99 -10.03
C VAL A 327 -6.48 18.74 -11.53
N PRO A 328 -5.99 19.64 -12.41
CA PRO A 328 -6.02 19.41 -13.86
C PRO A 328 -5.37 18.07 -14.24
N ALA A 329 -5.93 17.37 -15.22
CA ALA A 329 -5.51 16.03 -15.63
C ALA A 329 -3.99 15.91 -15.87
N ARG A 330 -3.37 16.93 -16.47
CA ARG A 330 -1.92 17.02 -16.74
C ARG A 330 -1.04 17.08 -15.47
N LEU A 331 -1.62 17.45 -14.32
CA LEU A 331 -0.89 17.61 -13.05
C LEU A 331 -1.25 16.54 -12.02
N GLN A 332 -2.29 15.72 -12.23
CA GLN A 332 -2.77 14.73 -11.25
C GLN A 332 -1.65 13.79 -10.81
N GLY A 333 -0.88 13.24 -11.74
CA GLY A 333 0.25 12.38 -11.41
C GLY A 333 1.35 13.09 -10.59
N ARG A 334 1.62 14.37 -10.90
CA ARG A 334 2.65 15.16 -10.20
C ARG A 334 2.22 15.53 -8.77
N VAL A 335 0.96 15.92 -8.59
CA VAL A 335 0.39 16.23 -7.27
C VAL A 335 0.28 14.96 -6.43
N GLY A 336 -0.18 13.85 -7.02
CA GLY A 336 -0.22 12.55 -6.35
C GLY A 336 1.17 12.08 -5.90
N ALA A 337 2.18 12.23 -6.74
CA ALA A 337 3.57 11.91 -6.39
C ALA A 337 4.10 12.79 -5.24
N ALA A 338 3.78 14.09 -5.23
CA ALA A 338 4.17 15.00 -4.16
C ALA A 338 3.53 14.61 -2.81
N ILE A 339 2.23 14.29 -2.79
CA ILE A 339 1.53 13.84 -1.58
C ILE A 339 2.08 12.47 -1.12
N GLY A 340 2.24 11.53 -2.06
CA GLY A 340 2.80 10.21 -1.77
C GLY A 340 4.20 10.29 -1.15
N MET A 341 5.06 11.15 -1.69
CA MET A 341 6.43 11.36 -1.16
C MET A 341 6.40 11.88 0.28
N LEU A 342 5.58 12.90 0.58
CA LEU A 342 5.42 13.42 1.94
C LEU A 342 4.97 12.33 2.90
N SER A 343 3.94 11.57 2.52
CA SER A 343 3.39 10.49 3.34
C SER A 343 4.40 9.36 3.57
N THR A 344 5.12 8.94 2.52
CA THR A 344 6.11 7.85 2.60
C THR A 344 7.31 8.25 3.47
N VAL A 345 7.82 9.47 3.33
CA VAL A 345 8.90 9.97 4.21
C VAL A 345 8.45 9.96 5.66
N ALA A 346 7.26 10.53 5.94
CA ALA A 346 6.72 10.60 7.29
C ALA A 346 6.51 9.19 7.89
N GLN A 347 5.96 8.25 7.11
CA GLN A 347 5.75 6.87 7.54
C GLN A 347 7.06 6.14 7.80
N SER A 348 8.07 6.27 6.91
CA SER A 348 9.37 5.62 7.10
C SER A 348 10.06 6.09 8.38
N VAL A 349 10.01 7.41 8.66
CA VAL A 349 10.52 7.97 9.93
C VAL A 349 9.75 7.41 11.12
N SER A 350 8.43 7.30 11.01
CA SER A 350 7.56 6.74 12.06
C SER A 350 7.85 5.26 12.32
N ILE A 351 8.05 4.44 11.28
CA ILE A 351 8.43 3.02 11.42
C ILE A 351 9.80 2.90 12.11
N ALA A 352 10.78 3.72 11.70
CA ALA A 352 12.09 3.74 12.33
C ALA A 352 12.01 4.15 13.82
N ALA A 353 11.18 5.16 14.13
CA ALA A 353 10.91 5.56 15.51
C ALA A 353 10.24 4.44 16.31
N GLY A 354 9.27 3.73 15.73
CA GLY A 354 8.62 2.57 16.35
C GLY A 354 9.61 1.48 16.71
N ALA A 355 10.51 1.12 15.79
CA ALA A 355 11.56 0.13 16.03
C ALA A 355 12.55 0.60 17.13
N ALA A 356 12.94 1.88 17.15
CA ALA A 356 13.83 2.44 18.16
C ALA A 356 13.18 2.52 19.56
N LEU A 357 11.88 2.75 19.62
CA LEU A 357 11.11 2.83 20.87
C LEU A 357 10.65 1.45 21.37
N ALA A 358 10.83 0.40 20.59
CA ALA A 358 10.49 -0.96 20.98
C ALA A 358 11.27 -1.37 22.24
N GLY A 359 10.55 -1.82 23.26
CA GLY A 359 11.13 -2.21 24.52
C GLY A 359 11.36 -1.06 25.53
N ILE A 360 11.28 0.20 25.09
CA ILE A 360 11.42 1.40 25.92
C ILE A 360 10.03 1.96 26.28
N VAL A 361 9.14 1.99 25.29
CA VAL A 361 7.81 2.59 25.42
C VAL A 361 6.74 1.51 25.38
N ASP A 362 5.75 1.60 26.27
CA ASP A 362 4.59 0.71 26.26
C ASP A 362 3.80 0.88 24.94
N TYR A 363 3.39 -0.24 24.34
CA TYR A 363 2.62 -0.23 23.09
C TYR A 363 1.32 0.59 23.20
N ARG A 364 0.73 0.68 24.40
CA ARG A 364 -0.47 1.50 24.65
C ARG A 364 -0.22 2.98 24.40
N ILE A 365 0.96 3.49 24.77
CA ILE A 365 1.33 4.87 24.49
C ILE A 365 1.44 5.11 22.99
N MET A 366 2.01 4.16 22.25
CA MET A 366 2.09 4.24 20.78
C MET A 366 0.69 4.26 20.16
N TYR A 367 -0.21 3.34 20.56
CA TYR A 367 -1.60 3.32 20.07
C TYR A 367 -2.40 4.54 20.51
N ALA A 368 -2.22 5.04 21.72
CA ALA A 368 -2.83 6.28 22.17
C ALA A 368 -2.38 7.48 21.33
N LEU A 369 -1.09 7.58 21.03
CA LEU A 369 -0.54 8.62 20.16
C LEU A 369 -1.15 8.54 18.74
N ILE A 370 -1.24 7.35 18.16
CA ILE A 370 -1.86 7.13 16.85
C ILE A 370 -3.34 7.55 16.88
N ALA A 371 -4.09 7.12 17.89
CA ALA A 371 -5.50 7.46 18.01
C ALA A 371 -5.72 8.98 18.19
N LEU A 372 -4.94 9.63 19.06
CA LEU A 372 -4.99 11.07 19.28
C LEU A 372 -4.61 11.85 18.01
N THR A 373 -3.60 11.41 17.29
CA THR A 373 -3.20 12.03 16.03
C THR A 373 -4.29 11.88 14.98
N ALA A 374 -4.93 10.73 14.86
CA ALA A 374 -6.06 10.53 13.96
C ALA A 374 -7.24 11.46 14.31
N LEU A 375 -7.56 11.64 15.61
CA LEU A 375 -8.58 12.61 16.05
C LEU A 375 -8.17 14.05 15.74
N ALA A 376 -6.90 14.40 15.93
CA ALA A 376 -6.36 15.72 15.58
C ALA A 376 -6.45 15.99 14.08
N CYS A 377 -6.18 14.98 13.23
CA CYS A 377 -6.35 15.07 11.78
C CYS A 377 -7.83 15.28 11.40
N ALA A 378 -8.74 14.53 12.02
CA ALA A 378 -10.18 14.74 11.82
C ALA A 378 -10.60 16.17 12.19
N ALA A 379 -10.16 16.68 13.34
CA ALA A 379 -10.44 18.04 13.79
C ALA A 379 -9.80 19.11 12.87
N LEU A 380 -8.56 18.92 12.45
CA LEU A 380 -7.85 19.83 11.54
C LEU A 380 -8.63 20.06 10.23
N ILE A 381 -9.24 19.01 9.71
CA ILE A 381 -10.03 19.09 8.47
C ILE A 381 -11.37 19.82 8.70
N LEU A 382 -12.05 19.58 9.84
CA LEU A 382 -13.37 20.11 10.14
C LEU A 382 -13.37 21.55 10.65
N LEU A 383 -12.43 21.90 11.56
CA LEU A 383 -12.41 23.17 12.27
C LEU A 383 -12.04 24.37 11.40
N ARG A 384 -11.48 24.13 10.24
CA ARG A 384 -11.16 25.20 9.29
C ARG A 384 -11.78 24.85 7.93
N PRO A 385 -13.07 25.15 7.70
CA PRO A 385 -13.67 24.89 6.41
C PRO A 385 -12.88 25.64 5.32
N ALA A 386 -12.34 24.90 4.36
CA ALA A 386 -11.73 25.51 3.19
C ALA A 386 -12.83 26.01 2.28
N PRO A 387 -12.67 27.17 1.60
CA PRO A 387 -13.51 27.47 0.47
C PRO A 387 -13.47 26.27 -0.49
N VAL A 388 -14.64 25.83 -0.94
CA VAL A 388 -14.73 24.73 -1.90
C VAL A 388 -14.06 25.24 -3.18
N PRO A 389 -12.96 24.58 -3.64
CA PRO A 389 -12.32 25.02 -4.86
C PRO A 389 -13.27 24.86 -6.04
N GLU A 390 -13.10 25.68 -7.07
CA GLU A 390 -13.81 25.50 -8.32
C GLU A 390 -13.42 24.14 -8.93
N VAL A 391 -14.41 23.35 -9.33
CA VAL A 391 -14.18 22.06 -9.97
C VAL A 391 -13.52 22.32 -11.33
N VAL A 392 -12.37 21.71 -11.57
CA VAL A 392 -11.71 21.84 -12.87
C VAL A 392 -12.49 21.02 -13.89
N PRO A 393 -12.97 21.64 -15.01
CA PRO A 393 -13.71 20.92 -16.04
C PRO A 393 -12.92 19.69 -16.54
N SER A 394 -13.61 18.60 -16.77
CA SER A 394 -13.00 17.43 -17.38
C SER A 394 -12.71 17.70 -18.87
N VAL A 395 -11.72 16.98 -19.44
CA VAL A 395 -11.44 17.05 -20.89
C VAL A 395 -12.67 16.72 -21.75
N ALA A 396 -13.62 15.95 -21.21
CA ALA A 396 -14.88 15.63 -21.85
C ALA A 396 -15.83 16.85 -21.84
N ASP A 397 -15.84 17.64 -20.76
CA ASP A 397 -16.65 18.86 -20.64
C ASP A 397 -16.10 19.97 -21.52
N GLU A 398 -14.76 20.11 -21.62
CA GLU A 398 -14.10 21.06 -22.52
C GLU A 398 -14.46 20.78 -23.99
N ARG A 399 -14.47 19.50 -24.42
CA ARG A 399 -14.88 19.11 -25.78
C ARG A 399 -16.38 19.28 -26.05
N ALA A 400 -17.23 19.13 -25.03
CA ALA A 400 -18.66 19.35 -25.15
C ALA A 400 -19.00 20.84 -25.35
N VAL A 401 -18.21 21.74 -24.75
CA VAL A 401 -18.34 23.18 -24.90
C VAL A 401 -17.80 23.67 -26.27
N GLU A 402 -16.76 23.04 -26.83
CA GLU A 402 -16.22 23.35 -28.15
C GLU A 402 -17.14 22.89 -29.30
N HIS A 403 -18.08 21.98 -29.05
CA HIS A 403 -18.99 21.41 -30.06
C HIS A 403 -20.46 21.90 -29.89
N ALA A 404 -20.74 22.78 -28.91
CA ALA A 404 -22.03 23.45 -28.71
C ALA A 404 -21.99 24.90 -29.18
#